data_df3dba70b67fb28de429ccbcf553b140
#
_entry.id   df3dba70b67fb28de429ccbcf553b140
#
_cell.length_a   1.000
_cell.length_b   1.000
_cell.length_c   1.000
_cell.angle_alpha   90.00
_cell.angle_beta   90.00
_cell.angle_gamma   90.00
#
_symmetry.space_group_name_H-M   'P 1'
#
loop_
_entity.id
_entity.type
_entity.pdbx_description
1 polymer ?
#
loop_
_entity_poly.entity_id
_entity_poly.type
_entity_poly.pdbx_seq_one_letter_code
_entity_poly.pdbx_strand_id
1 'polypeptide(L)'
;MDLALISLKQVGIMFIMILLGFILVKLKLIDLSAKKSFSNLLVYLVVPCMIINSYNTTYDSSILINILWSFLASILLLFIGLIITFIITHFWEIDDKNILRFALIFSNAAYMGFPLIEAMFGKEGLIYASSFVSMFNILLWTIGYMIVSRSFNIKLAMKSIAKTPVLYALIFGLFIFFFQIKIPSLISSPLSLIGNMNTPLSMIITGMIIASSKIKPVLKNIYG
;
A
#
# COMPACT_ATOMS: atom_id res chain seq x y z
N MET A 1 -25.06 7.83 4.52
CA MET A 1 -24.85 6.37 4.31
C MET A 1 -23.86 5.93 5.36
N ASP A 2 -24.15 4.87 6.12
CA ASP A 2 -23.26 4.39 7.19
C ASP A 2 -21.89 4.00 6.60
N LEU A 3 -20.80 4.43 7.26
CA LEU A 3 -19.42 4.06 6.87
C LEU A 3 -19.26 2.54 6.73
N ALA A 4 -19.97 1.76 7.55
CA ALA A 4 -20.01 0.31 7.46
C ALA A 4 -20.56 -0.18 6.12
N LEU A 5 -21.65 0.43 5.62
CA LEU A 5 -22.25 0.07 4.34
C LEU A 5 -21.36 0.46 3.15
N ILE A 6 -20.70 1.63 3.22
CA ILE A 6 -19.71 2.06 2.23
C ILE A 6 -18.55 1.05 2.18
N SER A 7 -18.01 0.69 3.34
CA SER A 7 -16.91 -0.27 3.45
C SER A 7 -17.30 -1.63 2.88
N LEU A 8 -18.47 -2.16 3.25
CA LEU A 8 -18.95 -3.44 2.76
C LEU A 8 -19.12 -3.44 1.23
N LYS A 9 -19.72 -2.39 0.69
CA LYS A 9 -19.88 -2.21 -0.76
C LYS A 9 -18.51 -2.15 -1.46
N GLN A 10 -17.58 -1.38 -0.91
CA GLN A 10 -16.24 -1.23 -1.49
C GLN A 10 -15.46 -2.53 -1.46
N VAL A 11 -15.51 -3.28 -0.35
CA VAL A 11 -14.89 -4.61 -0.25
C VAL A 11 -15.50 -5.57 -1.29
N GLY A 12 -16.83 -5.56 -1.48
CA GLY A 12 -17.48 -6.33 -2.53
C GLY A 12 -16.99 -5.98 -3.94
N ILE A 13 -16.88 -4.69 -4.26
CA ILE A 13 -16.35 -4.21 -5.54
C ILE A 13 -14.89 -4.68 -5.73
N MET A 14 -14.05 -4.52 -4.69
CA MET A 14 -12.66 -4.96 -4.72
C MET A 14 -12.57 -6.48 -4.94
N PHE A 15 -13.41 -7.26 -4.28
CA PHE A 15 -13.44 -8.71 -4.44
C PHE A 15 -13.81 -9.14 -5.87
N ILE A 16 -14.78 -8.49 -6.50
CA ILE A 16 -15.13 -8.73 -7.91
C ILE A 16 -13.94 -8.45 -8.83
N MET A 17 -13.24 -7.33 -8.62
CA MET A 17 -12.05 -7.01 -9.42
C MET A 17 -10.89 -7.99 -9.21
N ILE A 18 -10.69 -8.47 -7.97
CA ILE A 18 -9.73 -9.54 -7.67
C ILE A 18 -10.10 -10.82 -8.43
N LEU A 19 -11.38 -11.19 -8.42
CA LEU A 19 -11.89 -12.35 -9.14
C LEU A 19 -11.66 -12.24 -10.66
N LEU A 20 -11.88 -11.05 -11.23
CA LEU A 20 -11.58 -10.80 -12.64
C LEU A 20 -10.10 -11.00 -12.94
N GLY A 21 -9.18 -10.44 -12.13
CA GLY A 21 -7.75 -10.65 -12.28
C GLY A 21 -7.34 -12.13 -12.18
N PHE A 22 -7.95 -12.87 -11.26
CA PHE A 22 -7.76 -14.31 -11.13
C PHE A 22 -8.22 -15.08 -12.38
N ILE A 23 -9.42 -14.77 -12.89
CA ILE A 23 -10.01 -15.42 -14.07
C ILE A 23 -9.17 -15.16 -15.32
N LEU A 24 -8.71 -13.91 -15.55
CA LEU A 24 -7.89 -13.55 -16.71
C LEU A 24 -6.62 -14.40 -16.79
N VAL A 25 -5.98 -14.68 -15.65
CA VAL A 25 -4.80 -15.56 -15.60
C VAL A 25 -5.19 -17.03 -15.81
N LYS A 26 -6.27 -17.51 -15.19
CA LYS A 26 -6.71 -18.91 -15.32
C LYS A 26 -7.15 -19.26 -16.75
N LEU A 27 -7.75 -18.31 -17.45
CA LEU A 27 -8.11 -18.44 -18.86
C LEU A 27 -6.92 -18.21 -19.80
N LYS A 28 -5.71 -17.91 -19.27
CA LYS A 28 -4.50 -17.63 -20.05
C LYS A 28 -4.63 -16.42 -20.99
N LEU A 29 -5.54 -15.49 -20.69
CA LEU A 29 -5.68 -14.23 -21.44
C LEU A 29 -4.58 -13.23 -21.07
N ILE A 30 -4.04 -13.35 -19.87
CA ILE A 30 -2.89 -12.58 -19.39
C ILE A 30 -1.85 -13.54 -18.81
N ASP A 31 -0.60 -13.39 -19.24
CA ASP A 31 0.51 -14.17 -18.71
C ASP A 31 0.88 -13.72 -17.28
N LEU A 32 1.27 -14.68 -16.45
CA LEU A 32 1.76 -14.39 -15.09
C LEU A 32 3.00 -13.49 -15.07
N SER A 33 3.80 -13.50 -16.12
CA SER A 33 4.96 -12.62 -16.29
C SER A 33 4.58 -11.14 -16.32
N ALA A 34 3.40 -10.80 -16.84
CA ALA A 34 2.85 -9.44 -16.87
C ALA A 34 2.60 -8.86 -15.46
N LYS A 35 2.48 -9.69 -14.42
CA LYS A 35 2.32 -9.25 -13.04
C LYS A 35 3.40 -8.25 -12.62
N LYS A 36 4.66 -8.50 -12.97
CA LYS A 36 5.77 -7.61 -12.63
C LYS A 36 5.63 -6.26 -13.33
N SER A 37 5.25 -6.24 -14.59
CA SER A 37 5.06 -5.00 -15.36
C SER A 37 3.88 -4.18 -14.82
N PHE A 38 2.77 -4.83 -14.52
CA PHE A 38 1.60 -4.15 -13.91
C PHE A 38 1.91 -3.62 -12.51
N SER A 39 2.65 -4.40 -11.68
CA SER A 39 3.09 -3.92 -10.36
C SER A 39 4.03 -2.72 -10.47
N ASN A 40 4.95 -2.73 -11.44
CA ASN A 40 5.83 -1.59 -11.69
C ASN A 40 5.02 -0.37 -12.15
N LEU A 41 4.08 -0.53 -13.08
CA LEU A 41 3.19 0.56 -13.52
C LEU A 41 2.42 1.16 -12.34
N LEU A 42 1.88 0.31 -11.47
CA LEU A 42 1.17 0.75 -10.28
C LEU A 42 2.07 1.55 -9.34
N VAL A 43 3.23 0.99 -8.98
CA VAL A 43 4.11 1.58 -7.95
C VAL A 43 4.85 2.82 -8.45
N TYR A 44 5.30 2.82 -9.71
CA TYR A 44 6.15 3.90 -10.24
C TYR A 44 5.38 5.02 -10.94
N LEU A 45 4.12 4.78 -11.33
CA LEU A 45 3.32 5.79 -12.05
C LEU A 45 1.99 6.05 -11.34
N VAL A 46 1.15 5.04 -11.17
CA VAL A 46 -0.24 5.23 -10.73
C VAL A 46 -0.31 5.77 -9.29
N VAL A 47 0.37 5.12 -8.35
CA VAL A 47 0.38 5.55 -6.94
C VAL A 47 1.01 6.94 -6.75
N PRO A 48 2.16 7.27 -7.36
CA PRO A 48 2.67 8.64 -7.33
C PRO A 48 1.69 9.68 -7.87
N CYS A 49 1.06 9.43 -9.02
CA CYS A 49 0.07 10.35 -9.59
C CYS A 49 -1.14 10.54 -8.66
N MET A 50 -1.64 9.45 -8.06
CA MET A 50 -2.73 9.50 -7.08
C MET A 50 -2.37 10.35 -5.87
N ILE A 51 -1.18 10.13 -5.28
CA ILE A 51 -0.72 10.89 -4.11
C ILE A 51 -0.58 12.37 -4.46
N ILE A 52 0.14 12.71 -5.53
CA ILE A 52 0.33 14.10 -5.95
C ILE A 52 -1.02 14.79 -6.18
N ASN A 53 -1.96 14.09 -6.84
CA ASN A 53 -3.29 14.64 -7.09
C ASN A 53 -4.12 14.83 -5.80
N SER A 54 -3.91 14.02 -4.76
CA SER A 54 -4.61 14.19 -3.48
C SER A 54 -4.16 15.45 -2.74
N TYR A 55 -2.90 15.85 -2.89
CA TYR A 55 -2.37 17.08 -2.30
C TYR A 55 -2.71 18.36 -3.11
N ASN A 56 -3.29 18.21 -4.31
CA ASN A 56 -3.79 19.34 -5.09
C ASN A 56 -5.15 19.83 -4.54
N THR A 57 -5.10 20.41 -3.34
CA THR A 57 -6.23 20.93 -2.58
C THR A 57 -5.88 22.27 -1.94
N THR A 58 -6.88 23.02 -1.46
CA THR A 58 -6.64 24.27 -0.76
C THR A 58 -5.92 24.04 0.56
N TYR A 59 -4.99 24.94 0.89
CA TYR A 59 -4.31 24.89 2.19
C TYR A 59 -5.32 25.09 3.33
N ASP A 60 -5.26 24.16 4.27
CA ASP A 60 -5.96 24.25 5.55
C ASP A 60 -4.98 23.79 6.65
N SER A 61 -4.86 24.59 7.69
CA SER A 61 -3.99 24.28 8.84
C SER A 61 -4.43 22.99 9.56
N SER A 62 -5.72 22.66 9.53
CA SER A 62 -6.26 21.42 10.09
C SER A 62 -5.72 20.20 9.34
N ILE A 63 -5.62 20.26 8.02
CA ILE A 63 -5.03 19.18 7.20
C ILE A 63 -3.57 18.96 7.57
N LEU A 64 -2.81 20.05 7.77
CA LEU A 64 -1.40 19.96 8.18
C LEU A 64 -1.24 19.28 9.54
N ILE A 65 -2.02 19.70 10.52
CA ILE A 65 -2.00 19.10 11.86
C ILE A 65 -2.37 17.62 11.78
N ASN A 66 -3.38 17.27 11.00
CA ASN A 66 -3.81 15.89 10.79
C ASN A 66 -2.75 15.03 10.06
N ILE A 67 -1.99 15.61 9.11
CA ILE A 67 -0.83 14.94 8.50
C ILE A 67 0.20 14.58 9.57
N LEU A 68 0.55 15.51 10.45
CA LEU A 68 1.50 15.26 11.54
C LEU A 68 0.99 14.16 12.49
N TRP A 69 -0.28 14.23 12.89
CA TRP A 69 -0.91 13.18 13.69
C TRP A 69 -0.93 11.82 12.96
N SER A 70 -1.16 11.81 11.65
CA SER A 70 -1.12 10.59 10.84
C SER A 70 0.27 9.95 10.84
N PHE A 71 1.34 10.75 10.72
CA PHE A 71 2.72 10.25 10.84
C PHE A 71 2.98 9.65 12.23
N LEU A 72 2.61 10.38 13.29
CA LEU A 72 2.80 9.92 14.66
C LEU A 72 2.01 8.63 14.94
N ALA A 73 0.73 8.60 14.56
CA ALA A 73 -0.12 7.42 14.69
C ALA A 73 0.44 6.22 13.90
N SER A 74 1.00 6.46 12.71
CA SER A 74 1.63 5.42 11.88
C SER A 74 2.83 4.79 12.58
N ILE A 75 3.70 5.60 13.16
CA ILE A 75 4.84 5.13 13.95
C ILE A 75 4.35 4.27 15.12
N LEU A 76 3.40 4.80 15.91
CA LEU A 76 2.88 4.09 17.08
C LEU A 76 2.22 2.76 16.70
N LEU A 77 1.35 2.75 15.69
CA LEU A 77 0.66 1.54 15.23
C LEU A 77 1.63 0.47 14.74
N LEU A 78 2.65 0.86 13.95
CA LEU A 78 3.63 -0.08 13.43
C LEU A 78 4.54 -0.63 14.55
N PHE A 79 4.93 0.20 15.53
CA PHE A 79 5.68 -0.27 16.70
C PHE A 79 4.85 -1.18 17.60
N ILE A 80 3.58 -0.87 17.84
CA ILE A 80 2.67 -1.76 18.57
C ILE A 80 2.52 -3.09 17.84
N GLY A 81 2.32 -3.06 16.52
CA GLY A 81 2.27 -4.25 15.67
C GLY A 81 3.53 -5.10 15.76
N LEU A 82 4.72 -4.46 15.76
CA LEU A 82 6.00 -5.12 15.98
C LEU A 82 6.02 -5.84 17.34
N ILE A 83 5.74 -5.11 18.43
CA ILE A 83 5.79 -5.67 19.79
C ILE A 83 4.83 -6.86 19.92
N ILE A 84 3.57 -6.70 19.50
CA ILE A 84 2.56 -7.77 19.56
C ILE A 84 3.01 -8.99 18.76
N THR A 85 3.52 -8.78 17.54
CA THR A 85 4.00 -9.87 16.69
C THR A 85 5.16 -10.65 17.33
N PHE A 86 6.12 -9.94 17.93
CA PHE A 86 7.24 -10.59 18.62
C PHE A 86 6.80 -11.35 19.84
N ILE A 87 5.85 -10.83 20.63
CA ILE A 87 5.27 -11.48 21.81
C ILE A 87 4.54 -12.77 21.40
N ILE A 88 3.61 -12.69 20.45
CA ILE A 88 2.80 -13.83 20.02
C ILE A 88 3.68 -14.92 19.40
N THR A 89 4.59 -14.54 18.50
CA THR A 89 5.45 -15.50 17.82
C THR A 89 6.59 -16.03 18.69
N HIS A 90 6.79 -15.50 19.90
CA HIS A 90 7.80 -16.02 20.83
C HIS A 90 7.53 -17.48 21.19
N PHE A 91 6.27 -17.79 21.45
CA PHE A 91 5.80 -19.11 21.89
C PHE A 91 5.55 -20.11 20.75
N TRP A 92 5.68 -19.69 19.50
CA TRP A 92 5.41 -20.56 18.36
C TRP A 92 6.71 -21.23 17.88
N GLU A 93 6.67 -22.55 17.74
CA GLU A 93 7.77 -23.34 17.15
C GLU A 93 7.50 -23.51 15.64
N ILE A 94 7.97 -22.53 14.85
CA ILE A 94 7.81 -22.52 13.38
C ILE A 94 9.19 -22.31 12.75
N ASP A 95 9.52 -23.14 11.75
CA ASP A 95 10.83 -23.15 11.10
C ASP A 95 11.25 -21.78 10.54
N ASP A 96 10.32 -21.07 9.89
CA ASP A 96 10.57 -19.76 9.28
C ASP A 96 9.91 -18.61 10.06
N LYS A 97 10.13 -18.58 11.39
CA LYS A 97 9.56 -17.58 12.32
C LYS A 97 9.77 -16.13 11.85
N ASN A 98 10.90 -15.83 11.22
CA ASN A 98 11.19 -14.48 10.73
C ASN A 98 10.35 -14.10 9.50
N ILE A 99 10.09 -15.02 8.59
CA ILE A 99 9.20 -14.79 7.45
C ILE A 99 7.77 -14.56 7.94
N LEU A 100 7.32 -15.37 8.92
CA LEU A 100 6.01 -15.18 9.53
C LEU A 100 5.89 -13.81 10.22
N ARG A 101 6.89 -13.40 11.01
CA ARG A 101 6.94 -12.07 11.64
C ARG A 101 6.83 -10.96 10.62
N PHE A 102 7.62 -11.06 9.54
CA PHE A 102 7.55 -10.10 8.44
C PHE A 102 6.14 -10.03 7.84
N ALA A 103 5.51 -11.16 7.55
CA ALA A 103 4.17 -11.20 6.95
C ALA A 103 3.07 -10.66 7.88
N LEU A 104 3.20 -10.86 9.20
CA LEU A 104 2.24 -10.35 10.18
C LEU A 104 2.33 -8.82 10.36
N ILE A 105 3.53 -8.25 10.28
CA ILE A 105 3.75 -6.81 10.47
C ILE A 105 3.50 -6.05 9.17
N PHE A 106 4.05 -6.53 8.06
CA PHE A 106 4.05 -5.84 6.77
C PHE A 106 2.96 -6.39 5.85
N SER A 107 1.73 -5.98 6.11
CA SER A 107 0.56 -6.33 5.30
C SER A 107 0.55 -5.60 3.95
N ASN A 108 -0.42 -5.93 3.08
CA ASN A 108 -0.59 -5.30 1.77
C ASN A 108 -1.31 -3.93 1.87
N ALA A 109 -0.76 -3.02 2.68
CA ALA A 109 -1.39 -1.76 3.03
C ALA A 109 -1.61 -0.83 1.81
N ALA A 110 -0.67 -0.80 0.85
CA ALA A 110 -0.79 0.09 -0.30
C ALA A 110 -1.84 -0.40 -1.32
N TYR A 111 -1.82 -1.69 -1.69
CA TYR A 111 -2.73 -2.21 -2.73
C TYR A 111 -4.20 -2.27 -2.27
N MET A 112 -4.46 -2.59 -1.00
CA MET A 112 -5.82 -2.72 -0.47
C MET A 112 -6.25 -1.51 0.37
N GLY A 113 -5.31 -0.87 1.06
CA GLY A 113 -5.60 0.26 1.93
C GLY A 113 -6.05 1.51 1.16
N PHE A 114 -5.32 1.94 0.15
CA PHE A 114 -5.68 3.13 -0.62
C PHE A 114 -7.08 3.08 -1.22
N PRO A 115 -7.50 2.00 -1.94
CA PRO A 115 -8.86 1.90 -2.46
C PRO A 115 -9.96 2.01 -1.41
N LEU A 116 -9.74 1.41 -0.24
CA LEU A 116 -10.72 1.45 0.85
C LEU A 116 -10.81 2.84 1.47
N ILE A 117 -9.67 3.45 1.78
CA ILE A 117 -9.61 4.79 2.36
C ILE A 117 -10.19 5.82 1.40
N GLU A 118 -9.88 5.74 0.11
CA GLU A 118 -10.43 6.63 -0.91
C GLU A 118 -11.96 6.56 -0.97
N ALA A 119 -12.53 5.35 -0.91
CA ALA A 119 -13.97 5.17 -0.94
C ALA A 119 -14.67 5.70 0.32
N MET A 120 -14.02 5.63 1.49
CA MET A 120 -14.57 6.06 2.77
C MET A 120 -14.38 7.56 3.03
N PHE A 121 -13.23 8.11 2.69
CA PHE A 121 -12.76 9.43 3.10
C PHE A 121 -12.32 10.33 1.93
N GLY A 122 -12.44 9.84 0.69
CA GLY A 122 -12.08 10.60 -0.51
C GLY A 122 -10.59 10.97 -0.58
N LYS A 123 -10.30 12.09 -1.26
CA LYS A 123 -8.93 12.59 -1.46
C LYS A 123 -8.22 12.96 -0.16
N GLU A 124 -8.94 13.49 0.82
CA GLU A 124 -8.36 13.84 2.12
C GLU A 124 -7.86 12.59 2.85
N GLY A 125 -8.63 11.50 2.82
CA GLY A 125 -8.18 10.22 3.34
C GLY A 125 -6.90 9.71 2.68
N LEU A 126 -6.73 9.93 1.37
CA LEU A 126 -5.50 9.57 0.65
C LEU A 126 -4.28 10.37 1.13
N ILE A 127 -4.44 11.64 1.52
CA ILE A 127 -3.37 12.45 2.11
C ILE A 127 -2.84 11.75 3.38
N TYR A 128 -3.74 11.39 4.29
CA TYR A 128 -3.35 10.73 5.55
C TYR A 128 -2.82 9.31 5.33
N ALA A 129 -3.45 8.55 4.44
CA ALA A 129 -2.99 7.21 4.07
C ALA A 129 -1.60 7.23 3.40
N SER A 130 -1.27 8.27 2.61
CA SER A 130 0.06 8.41 2.00
C SER A 130 1.15 8.61 3.05
N SER A 131 0.85 9.33 4.14
CA SER A 131 1.73 9.50 5.29
C SER A 131 1.99 8.15 5.98
N PHE A 132 0.94 7.35 6.21
CA PHE A 132 1.06 5.99 6.75
C PHE A 132 1.90 5.09 5.86
N VAL A 133 1.61 5.02 4.56
CA VAL A 133 2.33 4.15 3.62
C VAL A 133 3.79 4.57 3.47
N SER A 134 4.10 5.85 3.59
CA SER A 134 5.49 6.34 3.57
C SER A 134 6.28 5.84 4.79
N MET A 135 5.72 5.96 6.00
CA MET A 135 6.34 5.43 7.21
C MET A 135 6.44 3.90 7.18
N PHE A 136 5.39 3.24 6.70
CA PHE A 136 5.38 1.80 6.47
C PHE A 136 6.52 1.35 5.55
N ASN A 137 6.77 2.05 4.42
CA ASN A 137 7.88 1.73 3.52
C ASN A 137 9.25 1.95 4.17
N ILE A 138 9.41 3.01 4.97
CA ILE A 138 10.66 3.24 5.71
C ILE A 138 10.93 2.05 6.65
N LEU A 139 9.95 1.65 7.44
CA LEU A 139 10.09 0.54 8.38
C LEU A 139 10.20 -0.82 7.67
N LEU A 140 9.54 -1.01 6.53
CA LEU A 140 9.67 -2.20 5.70
C LEU A 140 11.12 -2.41 5.23
N TRP A 141 11.76 -1.35 4.72
CA TRP A 141 13.12 -1.43 4.19
C TRP A 141 14.21 -1.34 5.27
N THR A 142 13.86 -0.99 6.49
CA THR A 142 14.77 -1.03 7.65
C THR A 142 14.51 -2.28 8.49
N ILE A 143 13.51 -2.26 9.32
CA ILE A 143 13.19 -3.33 10.28
C ILE A 143 12.72 -4.60 9.55
N GLY A 144 11.87 -4.47 8.54
CA GLY A 144 11.39 -5.61 7.75
C GLY A 144 12.54 -6.35 7.06
N TYR A 145 13.46 -5.60 6.44
CA TYR A 145 14.67 -6.16 5.86
C TYR A 145 15.54 -6.89 6.90
N MET A 146 15.74 -6.28 8.08
CA MET A 146 16.50 -6.89 9.18
C MET A 146 15.90 -8.22 9.66
N ILE A 147 14.57 -8.28 9.79
CA ILE A 147 13.87 -9.48 10.23
C ILE A 147 14.10 -10.64 9.26
N VAL A 148 14.00 -10.39 7.95
CA VAL A 148 14.13 -11.44 6.92
C VAL A 148 15.58 -11.81 6.66
N SER A 149 16.46 -10.82 6.50
CA SER A 149 17.89 -11.07 6.16
C SER A 149 18.74 -11.51 7.34
N ARG A 150 18.23 -11.38 8.58
CA ARG A 150 18.98 -11.60 9.83
C ARG A 150 20.27 -10.78 9.92
N SER A 151 20.39 -9.72 9.11
CA SER A 151 21.55 -8.84 9.07
C SER A 151 21.08 -7.39 8.86
N PHE A 152 21.81 -6.44 9.47
CA PHE A 152 21.53 -5.03 9.28
C PHE A 152 22.57 -4.41 8.35
N ASN A 153 22.11 -3.95 7.20
CA ASN A 153 22.93 -3.19 6.26
C ASN A 153 22.27 -1.84 5.97
N ILE A 154 22.75 -0.82 6.69
CA ILE A 154 22.22 0.55 6.58
C ILE A 154 22.30 1.10 5.16
N LYS A 155 23.38 0.78 4.41
CA LYS A 155 23.55 1.26 3.03
C LYS A 155 22.48 0.68 2.10
N LEU A 156 22.17 -0.61 2.23
CA LEU A 156 21.12 -1.25 1.44
C LEU A 156 19.73 -0.72 1.83
N ALA A 157 19.45 -0.53 3.12
CA ALA A 157 18.21 0.05 3.60
C ALA A 157 18.00 1.46 3.03
N MET A 158 18.99 2.35 3.18
CA MET A 158 18.92 3.72 2.64
C MET A 158 18.77 3.74 1.12
N LYS A 159 19.49 2.88 0.40
CA LYS A 159 19.35 2.77 -1.06
C LYS A 159 17.96 2.31 -1.48
N SER A 160 17.34 1.41 -0.72
CA SER A 160 16.00 0.92 -0.99
C SER A 160 14.93 1.98 -0.70
N ILE A 161 15.05 2.67 0.44
CA ILE A 161 14.20 3.81 0.81
C ILE A 161 14.28 4.89 -0.27
N ALA A 162 15.50 5.27 -0.69
CA ALA A 162 15.73 6.27 -1.72
C ALA A 162 15.20 5.88 -3.11
N LYS A 163 14.83 4.62 -3.33
CA LYS A 163 14.20 4.16 -4.57
C LYS A 163 12.67 4.08 -4.47
N THR A 164 12.09 4.40 -3.32
CA THR A 164 10.65 4.26 -3.08
C THR A 164 9.88 5.44 -3.67
N PRO A 165 9.09 5.27 -4.75
CA PRO A 165 8.44 6.38 -5.46
C PRO A 165 7.41 7.12 -4.60
N VAL A 166 6.77 6.41 -3.68
CA VAL A 166 5.77 6.95 -2.74
C VAL A 166 6.34 8.10 -1.91
N LEU A 167 7.60 8.00 -1.45
CA LEU A 167 8.25 9.06 -0.68
C LEU A 167 8.46 10.33 -1.50
N TYR A 168 8.88 10.20 -2.74
CA TYR A 168 9.03 11.35 -3.63
C TYR A 168 7.68 11.99 -3.96
N ALA A 169 6.65 11.17 -4.20
CA ALA A 169 5.31 11.67 -4.44
C ALA A 169 4.75 12.42 -3.22
N LEU A 170 5.01 11.92 -2.01
CA LEU A 170 4.65 12.59 -0.77
C LEU A 170 5.36 13.94 -0.62
N ILE A 171 6.70 13.97 -0.78
CA ILE A 171 7.48 15.20 -0.67
C ILE A 171 7.01 16.24 -1.69
N PHE A 172 6.80 15.81 -2.93
CA PHE A 172 6.32 16.71 -3.99
C PHE A 172 4.86 17.16 -3.76
N GLY A 173 4.01 16.27 -3.28
CA GLY A 173 2.65 16.59 -2.88
C GLY A 173 2.60 17.60 -1.73
N LEU A 174 3.39 17.40 -0.68
CA LEU A 174 3.54 18.36 0.41
C LEU A 174 4.04 19.71 -0.08
N PHE A 175 5.01 19.73 -1.01
CA PHE A 175 5.50 20.96 -1.62
C PHE A 175 4.37 21.72 -2.35
N ILE A 176 3.58 21.04 -3.17
CA ILE A 176 2.41 21.62 -3.84
C ILE A 176 1.42 22.19 -2.83
N PHE A 177 1.12 21.43 -1.78
CA PHE A 177 0.18 21.81 -0.73
C PHE A 177 0.64 23.04 0.05
N PHE A 178 1.91 23.07 0.51
CA PHE A 178 2.45 24.20 1.28
C PHE A 178 2.56 25.49 0.46
N PHE A 179 3.07 25.38 -0.75
CA PHE A 179 3.26 26.55 -1.62
C PHE A 179 2.01 26.93 -2.42
N GLN A 180 0.89 26.21 -2.21
CA GLN A 180 -0.39 26.43 -2.90
C GLN A 180 -0.24 26.54 -4.42
N ILE A 181 0.60 25.66 -4.98
CA ILE A 181 0.88 25.66 -6.41
C ILE A 181 -0.35 25.16 -7.15
N LYS A 182 -0.97 26.06 -7.93
CA LYS A 182 -2.10 25.69 -8.80
C LYS A 182 -1.59 24.88 -9.98
N ILE A 183 -1.86 23.59 -9.99
CA ILE A 183 -1.52 22.71 -11.11
C ILE A 183 -2.52 23.01 -12.26
N PRO A 184 -2.06 23.44 -13.45
CA PRO A 184 -2.93 23.65 -14.60
C PRO A 184 -3.73 22.38 -14.95
N SER A 185 -4.95 22.54 -15.46
CA SER A 185 -5.84 21.43 -15.82
C SER A 185 -5.21 20.46 -16.82
N LEU A 186 -4.36 20.95 -17.71
CA LEU A 186 -3.61 20.16 -18.67
C LEU A 186 -2.70 19.10 -17.99
N ILE A 187 -2.23 19.36 -16.75
CA ILE A 187 -1.40 18.45 -15.98
C ILE A 187 -2.24 17.70 -14.93
N SER A 188 -3.16 18.38 -14.24
CA SER A 188 -3.95 17.77 -13.17
C SER A 188 -4.95 16.72 -13.69
N SER A 189 -5.49 16.91 -14.91
CA SER A 189 -6.40 15.94 -15.50
C SER A 189 -5.74 14.58 -15.80
N PRO A 190 -4.58 14.49 -16.47
CA PRO A 190 -3.84 13.23 -16.59
C PRO A 190 -3.44 12.61 -15.25
N LEU A 191 -2.98 13.42 -14.27
CA LEU A 191 -2.67 12.93 -12.94
C LEU A 191 -3.87 12.24 -12.27
N SER A 192 -5.06 12.87 -12.39
CA SER A 192 -6.29 12.30 -11.84
C SER A 192 -6.70 11.03 -12.57
N LEU A 193 -6.68 11.01 -13.91
CA LEU A 193 -7.05 9.82 -14.69
C LEU A 193 -6.12 8.64 -14.41
N ILE A 194 -4.82 8.88 -14.36
CA ILE A 194 -3.84 7.84 -14.03
C ILE A 194 -4.00 7.40 -12.57
N GLY A 195 -4.15 8.34 -11.63
CA GLY A 195 -4.35 8.05 -10.22
C GLY A 195 -5.57 7.16 -9.96
N ASN A 196 -6.67 7.40 -10.67
CA ASN A 196 -7.91 6.63 -10.57
C ASN A 196 -7.75 5.16 -11.03
N MET A 197 -6.67 4.82 -11.73
CA MET A 197 -6.35 3.43 -12.06
C MET A 197 -5.86 2.64 -10.83
N ASN A 198 -5.58 3.31 -9.71
CA ASN A 198 -5.03 2.63 -8.52
C ASN A 198 -5.93 1.47 -8.06
N THR A 199 -7.21 1.72 -7.83
CA THR A 199 -8.16 0.70 -7.36
C THR A 199 -8.29 -0.47 -8.32
N PRO A 200 -8.65 -0.29 -9.61
CA PRO A 200 -8.84 -1.44 -10.51
C PRO A 200 -7.51 -2.19 -10.78
N LEU A 201 -6.42 -1.49 -10.98
CA LEU A 201 -5.15 -2.12 -11.30
C LEU A 201 -4.59 -2.92 -10.10
N SER A 202 -4.63 -2.36 -8.89
CA SER A 202 -4.16 -3.03 -7.69
C SER A 202 -4.96 -4.31 -7.37
N MET A 203 -6.27 -4.29 -7.59
CA MET A 203 -7.13 -5.45 -7.38
C MET A 203 -6.91 -6.54 -8.43
N ILE A 204 -6.76 -6.17 -9.70
CA ILE A 204 -6.41 -7.11 -10.78
C ILE A 204 -5.06 -7.78 -10.48
N ILE A 205 -4.04 -7.00 -10.10
CA ILE A 205 -2.72 -7.53 -9.72
C ILE A 205 -2.85 -8.51 -8.54
N THR A 206 -3.65 -8.18 -7.53
CA THR A 206 -3.91 -9.06 -6.38
C THR A 206 -4.54 -10.37 -6.84
N GLY A 207 -5.50 -10.33 -7.76
CA GLY A 207 -6.11 -11.51 -8.38
C GLY A 207 -5.09 -12.36 -9.13
N MET A 208 -4.18 -11.73 -9.89
CA MET A 208 -3.08 -12.42 -10.58
C MET A 208 -2.13 -13.10 -9.59
N ILE A 209 -1.82 -12.45 -8.45
CA ILE A 209 -0.98 -13.01 -7.39
C ILE A 209 -1.64 -14.27 -6.80
N ILE A 210 -2.93 -14.18 -6.47
CA ILE A 210 -3.70 -15.31 -5.94
C ILE A 210 -3.74 -16.47 -6.96
N ALA A 211 -3.94 -16.18 -8.25
CA ALA A 211 -3.93 -17.18 -9.31
C ALA A 211 -2.59 -17.92 -9.47
N SER A 212 -1.48 -17.24 -9.11
CA SER A 212 -0.12 -17.81 -9.15
C SER A 212 0.24 -18.62 -7.90
N SER A 213 -0.51 -18.46 -6.80
CA SER A 213 -0.24 -19.12 -5.53
C SER A 213 -0.67 -20.60 -5.57
N LYS A 214 0.19 -21.47 -5.05
CA LYS A 214 -0.14 -22.91 -4.85
C LYS A 214 -0.97 -23.03 -3.58
N ILE A 215 -2.29 -22.94 -3.67
CA ILE A 215 -3.20 -22.97 -2.51
C ILE A 215 -3.19 -24.36 -1.82
N LYS A 216 -3.03 -25.45 -2.57
CA LYS A 216 -3.06 -26.82 -2.02
C LYS A 216 -2.05 -27.09 -0.87
N PRO A 217 -0.76 -26.68 -0.95
CA PRO A 217 0.17 -26.87 0.18
C PRO A 217 -0.23 -26.06 1.42
N VAL A 218 -0.78 -24.85 1.22
CA VAL A 218 -1.19 -23.97 2.32
C VAL A 218 -2.34 -24.57 3.10
N LEU A 219 -3.37 -25.08 2.42
CA LEU A 219 -4.51 -25.76 3.06
C LEU A 219 -4.08 -27.04 3.78
N LYS A 220 -3.14 -27.81 3.21
CA LYS A 220 -2.66 -29.04 3.84
C LYS A 220 -1.90 -28.77 5.15
N ASN A 221 -1.17 -27.65 5.25
CA ASN A 221 -0.46 -27.27 6.47
C ASN A 221 -1.34 -26.62 7.54
N ILE A 222 -2.58 -26.24 7.20
CA ILE A 222 -3.56 -25.69 8.17
C ILE A 222 -4.39 -26.82 8.81
N TYR A 223 -4.64 -27.92 8.08
CA TYR A 223 -5.50 -29.02 8.49
C TYR A 223 -4.75 -30.35 8.76
N GLY A 224 -3.43 -30.36 8.68
CA GLY A 224 -2.55 -31.49 9.05
C GLY A 224 -1.66 -31.12 10.20
#